data_5401d5875ee04b2c076510299e3b36dc
#
_entry.id   5401d5875ee04b2c076510299e3b36dc
#
_cell.length_a   1.000
_cell.length_b   1.000
_cell.length_c   1.000
_cell.angle_alpha   90.00
_cell.angle_beta   90.00
_cell.angle_gamma   90.00
#
_symmetry.space_group_name_H-M   'P 1'
#
loop_
_entity.id
_entity.type
_entity.pdbx_description
1 polymer ?
#
loop_
_entity_poly.entity_id
_entity_poly.type
_entity_poly.pdbx_seq_one_letter_code
_entity_poly.pdbx_strand_id
1 'polypeptide(L)'
;RLERLTPYRGVRKNLTRTEATVVNADSIGPGAVVVQSDISSYYEHVSHHHIENFINDLGGDCNQVSKQVNALLGKFSAGRSFGLPVGGQGARILAELFLNQVDSILTAAGVNWSRYVDDYILIAANTAEAYRALGVVAQCLMDYGLSLNKSKTVLLSSKHYRDYVNSQLGGDDGEAVKLRTIDLKFDPYSDNPDEDYESLKETVETLEVRHLLNRELEKALPDTFLVAQIGRTMRLHDPITALEIASTLLDGKNLHAFRSSFSTIMRGIANLRADERFALIHRSIDSLLDAVPVHSAHLLKIDTSLLHYMRCLRFSSTPERAQFVRNLYETSQLDTVRRACVDCWRNWSDRAGFNYLRNRWHQMTAEGQRLFWLATYKFGDEGEAVRRQFRHATPQAWALGVEVPFDEAKDKEKLRKHRRGSEPRFAAVYETWAKEVKSGD
;
A
#
# COMPACT_ATOMS: atom_id res chain seq x y z
N ARG A 1 15.66 14.96 17.67
CA ARG A 1 14.71 13.87 18.07
C ARG A 1 13.42 13.86 17.20
N LEU A 2 12.80 15.00 16.94
CA LEU A 2 11.60 15.10 16.09
C LEU A 2 11.86 14.76 14.61
N GLU A 3 13.05 14.99 14.09
CA GLU A 3 13.42 14.61 12.72
C GLU A 3 13.47 13.09 12.49
N ARG A 4 13.67 12.29 13.57
CA ARG A 4 13.60 10.82 13.52
C ARG A 4 12.16 10.28 13.50
N LEU A 5 11.17 11.09 13.92
CA LEU A 5 9.76 10.72 14.00
C LEU A 5 8.94 10.98 12.70
N THR A 6 9.56 11.51 11.64
CA THR A 6 8.88 11.76 10.37
C THR A 6 9.29 10.76 9.30
N PRO A 7 8.62 9.58 9.20
CA PRO A 7 9.01 8.50 8.29
C PRO A 7 8.72 8.79 6.82
N TYR A 8 8.06 9.88 6.45
CA TYR A 8 7.46 10.05 5.12
C TYR A 8 8.24 10.87 4.07
N ARG A 9 9.36 11.45 4.42
CA ARG A 9 10.28 11.97 3.39
C ARG A 9 11.31 10.92 2.96
N GLY A 10 10.85 9.68 2.81
CA GLY A 10 11.61 8.45 2.88
C GLY A 10 12.71 8.24 1.84
N VAL A 11 12.58 8.79 0.63
CA VAL A 11 13.57 8.52 -0.43
C VAL A 11 14.81 9.38 -0.26
N ARG A 12 14.66 10.67 -0.03
CA ARG A 12 15.80 11.54 0.28
C ARG A 12 16.51 11.13 1.57
N LYS A 13 15.77 10.63 2.58
CA LYS A 13 16.36 10.18 3.85
C LYS A 13 17.07 8.84 3.74
N ASN A 14 16.60 7.93 2.88
CA ASN A 14 17.31 6.66 2.63
C ASN A 14 18.59 6.89 1.83
N LEU A 15 18.60 7.78 0.83
CA LEU A 15 19.80 8.19 0.13
C LEU A 15 20.79 8.86 1.09
N THR A 16 20.37 9.86 1.85
CA THR A 16 21.22 10.56 2.83
C THR A 16 21.68 9.66 3.98
N ARG A 17 20.85 8.69 4.42
CA ARG A 17 21.26 7.68 5.40
C ARG A 17 22.34 6.76 4.83
N THR A 18 22.18 6.31 3.61
CA THR A 18 23.11 5.42 2.92
C THR A 18 24.45 6.11 2.68
N GLU A 19 24.42 7.35 2.19
CA GLU A 19 25.62 8.20 2.03
C GLU A 19 26.29 8.46 3.39
N ALA A 20 25.53 8.84 4.40
CA ALA A 20 26.05 9.04 5.76
C ALA A 20 26.67 7.76 6.35
N THR A 21 26.10 6.58 6.03
CA THR A 21 26.66 5.30 6.45
C THR A 21 28.00 5.02 5.78
N VAL A 22 28.13 5.31 4.48
CA VAL A 22 29.40 5.16 3.75
C VAL A 22 30.46 6.08 4.36
N VAL A 23 30.13 7.37 4.53
CA VAL A 23 31.06 8.36 5.13
C VAL A 23 31.47 7.94 6.54
N ASN A 24 30.54 7.47 7.35
CA ASN A 24 30.82 7.05 8.72
C ASN A 24 31.70 5.77 8.75
N ALA A 25 31.40 4.79 7.89
CA ALA A 25 32.24 3.59 7.77
C ALA A 25 33.65 3.92 7.28
N ASP A 26 33.79 4.85 6.35
CA ASP A 26 35.11 5.29 5.85
C ASP A 26 35.90 6.03 6.93
N SER A 27 35.25 6.80 7.79
CA SER A 27 35.92 7.49 8.91
C SER A 27 36.48 6.54 9.96
N ILE A 28 35.91 5.33 10.09
CA ILE A 28 36.41 4.29 11.01
C ILE A 28 37.65 3.58 10.43
N GLY A 29 37.73 3.50 9.12
CA GLY A 29 38.92 2.96 8.44
C GLY A 29 38.66 1.72 7.57
N PRO A 30 39.72 1.19 6.93
CA PRO A 30 39.60 0.12 5.92
C PRO A 30 39.12 -1.22 6.47
N GLY A 31 39.18 -1.44 7.77
CA GLY A 31 38.65 -2.64 8.44
C GLY A 31 37.16 -2.55 8.83
N ALA A 32 36.53 -1.40 8.59
CA ALA A 32 35.15 -1.18 8.99
C ALA A 32 34.19 -2.18 8.33
N VAL A 33 33.20 -2.64 9.12
CA VAL A 33 32.16 -3.57 8.73
C VAL A 33 30.81 -2.90 8.92
N VAL A 34 29.96 -2.97 7.91
CA VAL A 34 28.57 -2.53 7.95
C VAL A 34 27.68 -3.77 8.07
N VAL A 35 26.84 -3.79 9.08
CA VAL A 35 25.82 -4.83 9.26
C VAL A 35 24.47 -4.24 8.87
N GLN A 36 23.78 -4.92 7.98
CA GLN A 36 22.36 -4.65 7.68
C GLN A 36 21.53 -5.77 8.26
N SER A 37 20.46 -5.44 8.96
CA SER A 37 19.55 -6.42 9.53
C SER A 37 18.14 -5.84 9.64
N ASP A 38 17.15 -6.70 9.55
CA ASP A 38 15.73 -6.39 9.59
C ASP A 38 15.09 -7.12 10.77
N ILE A 39 14.06 -6.54 11.39
CA ILE A 39 13.29 -7.23 12.42
C ILE A 39 12.27 -8.14 11.76
N SER A 40 12.24 -9.42 12.17
CA SER A 40 11.30 -10.40 11.61
C SER A 40 9.86 -10.04 12.00
N SER A 41 8.97 -9.90 11.00
CA SER A 41 7.53 -9.65 11.18
C SER A 41 7.22 -8.58 12.24
N TYR A 42 7.94 -7.47 12.21
CA TYR A 42 7.94 -6.47 13.28
C TYR A 42 6.53 -6.06 13.73
N TYR A 43 5.71 -5.58 12.80
CA TYR A 43 4.35 -5.10 13.11
C TYR A 43 3.44 -6.19 13.69
N GLU A 44 3.68 -7.43 13.35
CA GLU A 44 2.89 -8.57 13.81
C GLU A 44 3.20 -8.97 15.25
N HIS A 45 4.40 -8.65 15.76
CA HIS A 45 4.88 -9.09 17.07
C HIS A 45 4.97 -7.96 18.12
N VAL A 46 4.63 -6.72 17.76
CA VAL A 46 4.64 -5.60 18.72
C VAL A 46 3.61 -5.84 19.83
N SER A 47 4.08 -5.93 21.08
CA SER A 47 3.24 -6.15 22.26
C SER A 47 2.44 -4.89 22.61
N HIS A 48 1.12 -5.05 22.77
CA HIS A 48 0.23 -3.97 23.23
C HIS A 48 0.54 -3.52 24.64
N HIS A 49 0.95 -4.46 25.52
CA HIS A 49 1.29 -4.14 26.89
C HIS A 49 2.52 -3.22 26.99
N HIS A 50 3.55 -3.48 26.19
CA HIS A 50 4.70 -2.56 26.13
C HIS A 50 4.30 -1.18 25.60
N ILE A 51 3.45 -1.10 24.59
CA ILE A 51 2.92 0.17 24.08
C ILE A 51 2.18 0.92 25.19
N GLU A 52 1.33 0.21 25.96
CA GLU A 52 0.60 0.79 27.07
C GLU A 52 1.55 1.41 28.11
N ASN A 53 2.55 0.65 28.52
CA ASN A 53 3.55 1.12 29.47
C ASN A 53 4.30 2.33 28.93
N PHE A 54 4.77 2.30 27.69
CA PHE A 54 5.52 3.40 27.08
C PHE A 54 4.69 4.68 26.92
N ILE A 55 3.38 4.56 26.65
CA ILE A 55 2.48 5.71 26.62
C ILE A 55 2.31 6.28 28.02
N ASN A 56 2.11 5.41 29.01
CA ASN A 56 1.94 5.84 30.42
C ASN A 56 3.20 6.52 30.97
N ASP A 57 4.38 6.06 30.57
CA ASP A 57 5.68 6.65 30.94
C ASP A 57 5.91 8.07 30.39
N LEU A 58 5.13 8.48 29.38
CA LEU A 58 5.17 9.87 28.89
C LEU A 58 4.60 10.87 29.89
N GLY A 59 3.84 10.41 30.89
CA GLY A 59 3.27 11.22 31.93
C GLY A 59 2.01 12.01 31.55
N GLY A 60 1.47 12.82 32.46
CA GLY A 60 0.28 13.64 32.23
C GLY A 60 -1.00 12.82 31.99
N ASP A 61 -1.88 13.32 31.13
CA ASP A 61 -3.16 12.66 30.79
C ASP A 61 -3.03 11.44 29.85
N CYS A 62 -1.80 10.93 29.66
CA CYS A 62 -1.53 9.86 28.72
C CYS A 62 -2.20 8.52 29.10
N ASN A 63 -2.59 8.32 30.37
CA ASN A 63 -3.32 7.12 30.79
C ASN A 63 -4.67 6.95 30.08
N GLN A 64 -5.36 8.02 29.75
CA GLN A 64 -6.61 7.95 28.99
C GLN A 64 -6.34 7.58 27.53
N VAL A 65 -5.30 8.15 26.94
CA VAL A 65 -4.85 7.83 25.57
C VAL A 65 -4.44 6.35 25.49
N SER A 66 -3.66 5.88 26.46
CA SER A 66 -3.21 4.49 26.56
C SER A 66 -4.39 3.51 26.55
N LYS A 67 -5.42 3.76 27.37
CA LYS A 67 -6.64 2.93 27.40
C LYS A 67 -7.38 2.91 26.06
N GLN A 68 -7.48 4.07 25.40
CA GLN A 68 -8.14 4.17 24.10
C GLN A 68 -7.35 3.43 23.00
N VAL A 69 -6.03 3.57 23.00
CA VAL A 69 -5.13 2.86 22.08
C VAL A 69 -5.26 1.36 22.28
N ASN A 70 -5.19 0.87 23.52
CA ASN A 70 -5.34 -0.54 23.83
C ASN A 70 -6.70 -1.10 23.42
N ALA A 71 -7.78 -0.38 23.67
CA ALA A 71 -9.12 -0.79 23.24
C ALA A 71 -9.24 -0.91 21.70
N LEU A 72 -8.58 0.00 20.98
CA LEU A 72 -8.53 -0.03 19.51
C LEU A 72 -7.71 -1.21 19.00
N LEU A 73 -6.50 -1.39 19.55
CA LEU A 73 -5.59 -2.48 19.16
C LEU A 73 -6.19 -3.86 19.49
N GLY A 74 -6.84 -4.01 20.63
CA GLY A 74 -7.54 -5.25 21.00
C GLY A 74 -8.65 -5.62 20.01
N LYS A 75 -9.40 -4.64 19.52
CA LYS A 75 -10.41 -4.86 18.46
C LYS A 75 -9.77 -5.23 17.12
N PHE A 76 -8.68 -4.57 16.76
CA PHE A 76 -7.94 -4.87 15.54
C PHE A 76 -7.37 -6.30 15.54
N SER A 77 -6.75 -6.69 16.63
CA SER A 77 -6.06 -7.99 16.77
C SER A 77 -7.00 -9.15 17.11
N ALA A 78 -8.31 -8.96 17.12
CA ALA A 78 -9.31 -9.95 17.50
C ALA A 78 -9.05 -10.55 18.92
N GLY A 79 -8.66 -9.69 19.86
CA GLY A 79 -8.41 -10.03 21.25
C GLY A 79 -7.00 -10.56 21.55
N ARG A 80 -6.10 -10.62 20.57
CA ARG A 80 -4.68 -10.89 20.84
C ARG A 80 -4.02 -9.66 21.48
N SER A 81 -3.00 -9.89 22.32
CA SER A 81 -2.27 -8.83 23.03
C SER A 81 -1.07 -8.29 22.24
N PHE A 82 -1.00 -8.53 20.95
CA PHE A 82 0.10 -8.12 20.09
C PHE A 82 -0.37 -7.87 18.65
N GLY A 83 0.43 -7.15 17.90
CA GLY A 83 0.22 -6.80 16.50
C GLY A 83 -0.30 -5.39 16.29
N LEU A 84 0.29 -4.69 15.31
CA LEU A 84 -0.12 -3.36 14.86
C LEU A 84 -0.69 -3.43 13.43
N PRO A 85 -1.70 -2.61 13.11
CA PRO A 85 -2.19 -2.52 11.74
C PRO A 85 -1.13 -1.90 10.82
N VAL A 86 -0.84 -2.55 9.69
CA VAL A 86 0.10 -2.02 8.72
C VAL A 86 -0.54 -0.91 7.89
N GLY A 87 0.19 0.21 7.68
CA GLY A 87 -0.16 1.25 6.71
C GLY A 87 -0.72 2.55 7.28
N GLY A 88 -1.13 2.60 8.55
CA GLY A 88 -1.64 3.82 9.18
C GLY A 88 -0.56 4.66 9.87
N GLN A 89 -0.73 5.99 9.91
CA GLN A 89 0.20 6.89 10.62
C GLN A 89 0.27 6.57 12.13
N GLY A 90 -0.89 6.31 12.76
CA GLY A 90 -0.95 5.97 14.18
C GLY A 90 -0.14 4.71 14.51
N ALA A 91 -0.24 3.67 13.69
CA ALA A 91 0.54 2.45 13.88
C ALA A 91 2.05 2.69 13.75
N ARG A 92 2.48 3.59 12.86
CA ARG A 92 3.90 3.96 12.72
C ARG A 92 4.42 4.72 13.93
N ILE A 93 3.61 5.63 14.47
CA ILE A 93 3.98 6.36 15.71
C ILE A 93 4.15 5.37 16.86
N LEU A 94 3.24 4.41 17.01
CA LEU A 94 3.32 3.38 18.04
C LEU A 94 4.53 2.45 17.83
N ALA A 95 4.81 2.08 16.58
CA ALA A 95 5.99 1.31 16.23
C ALA A 95 7.30 2.06 16.58
N GLU A 96 7.39 3.36 16.25
CA GLU A 96 8.54 4.19 16.62
C GLU A 96 8.67 4.36 18.13
N LEU A 97 7.57 4.57 18.85
CA LEU A 97 7.56 4.64 20.32
C LEU A 97 8.12 3.35 20.93
N PHE A 98 7.71 2.20 20.41
CA PHE A 98 8.16 0.90 20.88
C PHE A 98 9.68 0.74 20.71
N LEU A 99 10.23 0.98 19.51
CA LEU A 99 11.66 0.83 19.24
C LEU A 99 12.54 1.92 19.86
N ASN A 100 11.97 3.03 20.31
CA ASN A 100 12.74 4.09 20.98
C ASN A 100 13.44 3.57 22.25
N GLN A 101 12.87 2.57 22.93
CA GLN A 101 13.51 1.94 24.10
C GLN A 101 14.73 1.10 23.67
N VAL A 102 14.58 0.29 22.62
CA VAL A 102 15.68 -0.47 22.02
C VAL A 102 16.79 0.47 21.57
N ASP A 103 16.44 1.54 20.86
CA ASP A 103 17.37 2.57 20.38
C ASP A 103 18.17 3.21 21.54
N SER A 104 17.52 3.45 22.69
CA SER A 104 18.15 4.00 23.88
C SER A 104 19.16 3.05 24.50
N ILE A 105 18.84 1.76 24.56
CA ILE A 105 19.74 0.71 25.05
C ILE A 105 20.96 0.57 24.13
N LEU A 106 20.76 0.53 22.81
CA LEU A 106 21.85 0.45 21.85
C LEU A 106 22.81 1.63 21.93
N THR A 107 22.24 2.83 22.14
CA THR A 107 23.04 4.04 22.34
C THR A 107 23.85 3.98 23.65
N ALA A 108 23.25 3.51 24.73
CA ALA A 108 23.92 3.33 26.02
C ALA A 108 25.04 2.26 25.96
N ALA A 109 24.83 1.21 25.13
CA ALA A 109 25.81 0.15 24.88
C ALA A 109 26.95 0.59 23.94
N GLY A 110 26.96 1.83 23.45
CA GLY A 110 27.98 2.37 22.56
C GLY A 110 27.97 1.76 21.17
N VAL A 111 26.82 1.19 20.74
CA VAL A 111 26.66 0.66 19.38
C VAL A 111 26.50 1.84 18.41
N ASN A 112 27.29 1.86 17.36
CA ASN A 112 27.11 2.83 16.26
C ASN A 112 26.04 2.29 15.31
N TRP A 113 24.82 2.85 15.38
CA TRP A 113 23.66 2.37 14.68
C TRP A 113 22.85 3.48 14.00
N SER A 114 22.13 3.10 12.99
CA SER A 114 21.04 3.87 12.40
C SER A 114 19.89 2.94 12.05
N ARG A 115 18.65 3.45 12.07
CA ARG A 115 17.46 2.65 11.80
C ARG A 115 16.49 3.39 10.88
N TYR A 116 15.84 2.63 10.03
CA TYR A 116 14.67 3.08 9.28
C TYR A 116 13.53 2.09 9.50
N VAL A 117 12.55 2.48 10.30
CA VAL A 117 11.45 1.62 10.78
C VAL A 117 12.00 0.38 11.48
N ASP A 118 12.07 -0.75 10.81
CA ASP A 118 12.55 -2.07 11.27
C ASP A 118 13.94 -2.46 10.72
N ASP A 119 14.47 -1.68 9.77
CA ASP A 119 15.79 -1.91 9.17
C ASP A 119 16.91 -1.26 9.97
N TYR A 120 17.75 -2.06 10.61
CA TYR A 120 18.96 -1.60 11.31
C TYR A 120 20.20 -1.61 10.42
N ILE A 121 21.01 -0.57 10.52
CA ILE A 121 22.36 -0.52 10.00
C ILE A 121 23.28 -0.28 11.19
N LEU A 122 24.26 -1.18 11.37
CA LEU A 122 25.30 -1.04 12.40
C LEU A 122 26.65 -0.83 11.71
N ILE A 123 27.51 -0.02 12.30
CA ILE A 123 28.86 0.21 11.79
C ILE A 123 29.85 -0.14 12.90
N ALA A 124 30.80 -1.00 12.59
CA ALA A 124 31.80 -1.48 13.53
C ALA A 124 33.20 -1.37 12.95
N ALA A 125 34.21 -1.26 13.83
CA ALA A 125 35.62 -1.13 13.42
C ALA A 125 36.16 -2.39 12.77
N ASN A 126 35.61 -3.56 13.10
CA ASN A 126 36.01 -4.85 12.57
C ASN A 126 34.90 -5.88 12.73
N THR A 127 35.09 -7.07 12.20
CA THR A 127 34.11 -8.16 12.23
C THR A 127 33.73 -8.59 13.65
N ALA A 128 34.69 -8.64 14.60
CA ALA A 128 34.38 -9.03 15.98
C ALA A 128 33.47 -8.04 16.66
N GLU A 129 33.71 -6.74 16.50
CA GLU A 129 32.83 -5.68 16.98
C GLU A 129 31.47 -5.69 16.28
N ALA A 130 31.40 -6.04 14.99
CA ALA A 130 30.15 -6.18 14.25
C ALA A 130 29.27 -7.29 14.84
N TYR A 131 29.85 -8.46 15.16
CA TYR A 131 29.13 -9.54 15.82
C TYR A 131 28.74 -9.19 17.25
N ARG A 132 29.58 -8.47 17.98
CA ARG A 132 29.21 -7.96 19.32
C ARG A 132 28.01 -7.02 19.24
N ALA A 133 28.04 -6.04 18.34
CA ALA A 133 26.95 -5.11 18.14
C ALA A 133 25.64 -5.84 17.72
N LEU A 134 25.76 -6.80 16.79
CA LEU A 134 24.62 -7.62 16.37
C LEU A 134 24.05 -8.45 17.53
N GLY A 135 24.90 -8.99 18.40
CA GLY A 135 24.50 -9.71 19.60
C GLY A 135 23.74 -8.82 20.58
N VAL A 136 24.19 -7.57 20.79
CA VAL A 136 23.49 -6.59 21.62
C VAL A 136 22.10 -6.28 21.04
N VAL A 137 21.99 -6.03 19.74
CA VAL A 137 20.69 -5.78 19.07
C VAL A 137 19.78 -6.99 19.23
N ALA A 138 20.28 -8.20 18.97
CA ALA A 138 19.50 -9.43 19.08
C ALA A 138 18.99 -9.67 20.50
N GLN A 139 19.81 -9.43 21.52
CA GLN A 139 19.40 -9.55 22.92
C GLN A 139 18.35 -8.51 23.28
N CYS A 140 18.57 -7.25 22.95
CA CYS A 140 17.59 -6.18 23.22
C CYS A 140 16.24 -6.49 22.55
N LEU A 141 16.24 -6.94 21.32
CA LEU A 141 14.99 -7.30 20.63
C LEU A 141 14.28 -8.49 21.30
N MET A 142 15.05 -9.50 21.72
CA MET A 142 14.53 -10.70 22.38
C MET A 142 13.85 -10.35 23.73
N ASP A 143 14.37 -9.39 24.47
CA ASP A 143 13.81 -8.91 25.72
C ASP A 143 12.41 -8.28 25.52
N TYR A 144 12.13 -7.79 24.31
CA TYR A 144 10.81 -7.27 23.90
C TYR A 144 9.98 -8.25 23.06
N GLY A 145 10.38 -9.52 22.95
CA GLY A 145 9.68 -10.56 22.19
C GLY A 145 9.83 -10.43 20.67
N LEU A 146 10.86 -9.71 20.21
CA LEU A 146 11.21 -9.56 18.80
C LEU A 146 12.45 -10.36 18.43
N SER A 147 12.66 -10.58 17.13
CA SER A 147 13.85 -11.26 16.64
C SER A 147 14.35 -10.66 15.33
N LEU A 148 15.67 -10.78 15.11
CA LEU A 148 16.26 -10.40 13.84
C LEU A 148 15.91 -11.41 12.73
N ASN A 149 15.72 -10.91 11.53
CA ASN A 149 15.53 -11.71 10.35
C ASN A 149 16.89 -12.25 9.86
N LYS A 150 17.17 -13.51 10.13
CA LYS A 150 18.45 -14.15 9.80
C LYS A 150 18.74 -14.14 8.30
N SER A 151 17.74 -14.27 7.45
CA SER A 151 17.88 -14.30 6.00
C SER A 151 18.20 -12.92 5.39
N LYS A 152 17.88 -11.84 6.12
CA LYS A 152 18.15 -10.45 5.71
C LYS A 152 19.32 -9.84 6.49
N THR A 153 19.95 -10.59 7.39
CA THR A 153 21.12 -10.11 8.13
C THR A 153 22.37 -10.34 7.31
N VAL A 154 23.03 -9.27 6.90
CA VAL A 154 24.23 -9.30 6.05
C VAL A 154 25.33 -8.46 6.67
N LEU A 155 26.56 -8.98 6.65
CA LEU A 155 27.77 -8.27 7.05
C LEU A 155 28.60 -7.97 5.80
N LEU A 156 28.88 -6.70 5.56
CA LEU A 156 29.65 -6.22 4.41
C LEU A 156 30.87 -5.44 4.88
N SER A 157 32.01 -5.63 4.24
CA SER A 157 33.12 -4.67 4.42
C SER A 157 32.69 -3.29 3.91
N SER A 158 33.32 -2.21 4.40
CA SER A 158 33.04 -0.83 3.93
C SER A 158 33.09 -0.73 2.40
N LYS A 159 34.07 -1.41 1.76
CA LYS A 159 34.17 -1.44 0.30
C LYS A 159 32.98 -2.12 -0.35
N HIS A 160 32.59 -3.33 0.08
CA HIS A 160 31.45 -4.05 -0.49
C HIS A 160 30.13 -3.33 -0.22
N TYR A 161 30.00 -2.66 0.92
CA TYR A 161 28.83 -1.85 1.20
C TYR A 161 28.73 -0.65 0.24
N ARG A 162 29.86 0.01 -0.05
CA ARG A 162 29.90 1.11 -1.04
C ARG A 162 29.54 0.63 -2.43
N ASP A 163 30.12 -0.51 -2.86
CA ASP A 163 29.82 -1.11 -4.17
C ASP A 163 28.32 -1.49 -4.25
N TYR A 164 27.75 -2.06 -3.18
CA TYR A 164 26.33 -2.34 -3.08
C TYR A 164 25.49 -1.06 -3.19
N VAL A 165 25.83 -0.01 -2.45
CA VAL A 165 25.14 1.28 -2.50
C VAL A 165 25.21 1.90 -3.90
N ASN A 166 26.40 1.92 -4.50
CA ASN A 166 26.58 2.45 -5.86
C ASN A 166 25.75 1.67 -6.88
N SER A 167 25.66 0.35 -6.76
CA SER A 167 24.81 -0.47 -7.62
C SER A 167 23.31 -0.18 -7.43
N GLN A 168 22.87 0.10 -6.20
CA GLN A 168 21.49 0.47 -5.90
C GLN A 168 21.15 1.90 -6.36
N LEU A 169 22.10 2.80 -6.29
CA LEU A 169 21.93 4.18 -6.74
C LEU A 169 21.98 4.33 -8.27
N GLY A 170 22.27 3.24 -8.99
CA GLY A 170 22.24 3.23 -10.46
C GLY A 170 23.55 3.70 -11.10
N GLY A 171 24.67 3.77 -10.36
CA GLY A 171 25.90 4.35 -10.84
C GLY A 171 25.76 5.85 -11.15
N ASP A 172 26.62 6.39 -12.03
CA ASP A 172 26.57 7.81 -12.47
C ASP A 172 25.42 8.16 -13.44
N ASP A 173 24.32 7.38 -13.43
CA ASP A 173 23.18 7.63 -14.28
C ASP A 173 22.33 8.79 -13.75
N GLY A 174 22.59 9.96 -14.28
CA GLY A 174 21.86 11.19 -13.90
C GLY A 174 20.36 11.10 -14.10
N GLU A 175 19.84 10.26 -15.01
CA GLU A 175 18.42 10.06 -15.27
C GLU A 175 17.73 9.25 -14.17
N ALA A 176 18.35 8.15 -13.72
CA ALA A 176 17.83 7.37 -12.60
C ALA A 176 17.76 8.21 -11.31
N VAL A 177 18.78 9.02 -11.06
CA VAL A 177 18.80 9.96 -9.93
C VAL A 177 17.71 11.01 -10.07
N LYS A 178 17.53 11.61 -11.25
CA LYS A 178 16.44 12.55 -11.51
C LYS A 178 15.09 11.92 -11.24
N LEU A 179 14.80 10.74 -11.80
CA LEU A 179 13.51 10.07 -11.61
C LEU A 179 13.25 9.69 -10.14
N ARG A 180 14.28 9.36 -9.36
CA ARG A 180 14.14 9.10 -7.93
C ARG A 180 13.82 10.34 -7.11
N THR A 181 14.29 11.51 -7.55
CA THR A 181 14.13 12.79 -6.83
C THR A 181 12.86 13.54 -7.20
N ILE A 182 12.25 13.25 -8.35
CA ILE A 182 11.00 13.84 -8.80
C ILE A 182 9.87 13.47 -7.84
N ASP A 183 9.13 14.46 -7.33
CA ASP A 183 7.88 14.23 -6.63
C ASP A 183 6.75 14.05 -7.65
N LEU A 184 6.41 12.79 -7.92
CA LEU A 184 5.32 12.41 -8.82
C LEU A 184 3.93 12.54 -8.18
N LYS A 185 3.83 13.15 -7.00
CA LYS A 185 2.55 13.46 -6.38
C LYS A 185 2.05 14.79 -6.93
N PHE A 186 1.00 14.70 -7.70
CA PHE A 186 0.26 15.87 -8.12
C PHE A 186 -0.56 16.41 -6.95
N ASP A 187 -0.42 17.70 -6.65
CA ASP A 187 -1.25 18.39 -5.67
C ASP A 187 -2.34 19.19 -6.42
N PRO A 188 -3.59 18.71 -6.43
CA PRO A 188 -4.68 19.42 -7.11
C PRO A 188 -5.10 20.71 -6.38
N TYR A 189 -4.49 21.03 -5.23
CA TYR A 189 -4.74 22.24 -4.45
C TYR A 189 -3.58 23.25 -4.54
N SER A 190 -2.64 23.03 -5.47
CA SER A 190 -1.60 24.05 -5.76
C SER A 190 -2.23 25.31 -6.37
N ASP A 191 -1.54 26.41 -6.31
CA ASP A 191 -2.01 27.69 -6.87
C ASP A 191 -2.20 27.61 -8.41
N ASN A 192 -1.38 26.80 -9.11
CA ASN A 192 -1.41 26.59 -10.56
C ASN A 192 -1.32 25.11 -10.93
N PRO A 193 -2.35 24.30 -10.65
CA PRO A 193 -2.27 22.83 -10.81
C PRO A 193 -2.03 22.36 -12.25
N ASP A 194 -2.54 23.08 -13.24
CA ASP A 194 -2.36 22.73 -14.65
C ASP A 194 -0.92 22.99 -15.12
N GLU A 195 -0.31 24.10 -14.71
CA GLU A 195 1.09 24.43 -15.02
C GLU A 195 2.05 23.46 -14.32
N ASP A 196 1.78 23.10 -13.06
CA ASP A 196 2.56 22.12 -12.31
C ASP A 196 2.49 20.74 -12.98
N TYR A 197 1.33 20.36 -13.50
CA TYR A 197 1.15 19.11 -14.21
C TYR A 197 1.92 19.06 -15.53
N GLU A 198 1.85 20.11 -16.36
CA GLU A 198 2.57 20.17 -17.63
C GLU A 198 4.08 20.24 -17.41
N SER A 199 4.57 21.01 -16.42
CA SER A 199 5.98 21.04 -16.04
C SER A 199 6.51 19.67 -15.58
N LEU A 200 5.70 18.94 -14.80
CA LEU A 200 6.03 17.59 -14.39
C LEU A 200 6.10 16.63 -15.59
N LYS A 201 5.14 16.74 -16.51
CA LYS A 201 5.08 15.96 -17.73
C LYS A 201 6.30 16.21 -18.61
N GLU A 202 6.63 17.47 -18.89
CA GLU A 202 7.83 17.86 -19.65
C GLU A 202 9.09 17.28 -19.02
N THR A 203 9.22 17.37 -17.70
CA THR A 203 10.37 16.81 -16.97
C THR A 203 10.47 15.29 -17.16
N VAL A 204 9.34 14.57 -17.11
CA VAL A 204 9.31 13.12 -17.27
C VAL A 204 9.56 12.71 -18.72
N GLU A 205 9.03 13.45 -19.69
CA GLU A 205 9.25 13.22 -21.13
C GLU A 205 10.73 13.38 -21.55
N THR A 206 11.51 14.19 -20.82
CA THR A 206 12.96 14.28 -21.05
C THR A 206 13.75 13.06 -20.56
N LEU A 207 13.13 12.18 -19.76
CA LEU A 207 13.78 10.99 -19.23
C LEU A 207 13.51 9.80 -20.14
N GLU A 208 14.55 9.05 -20.46
CA GLU A 208 14.43 7.79 -21.20
C GLU A 208 13.92 6.64 -20.29
N VAL A 209 12.67 6.80 -19.82
CA VAL A 209 12.06 5.89 -18.82
C VAL A 209 12.09 4.42 -19.28
N ARG A 210 11.94 4.15 -20.59
CA ARG A 210 12.06 2.81 -21.16
C ARG A 210 13.47 2.24 -21.02
N HIS A 211 14.48 3.08 -21.26
CA HIS A 211 15.88 2.66 -21.08
C HIS A 211 16.18 2.34 -19.63
N LEU A 212 15.70 3.18 -18.71
CA LEU A 212 15.81 2.92 -17.28
C LEU A 212 15.14 1.61 -16.87
N LEU A 213 13.94 1.32 -17.39
CA LEU A 213 13.23 0.07 -17.11
C LEU A 213 14.00 -1.17 -17.63
N ASN A 214 14.53 -1.10 -18.84
CA ASN A 214 15.32 -2.20 -19.42
C ASN A 214 16.59 -2.47 -18.61
N ARG A 215 17.26 -1.43 -18.14
CA ARG A 215 18.42 -1.58 -17.25
C ARG A 215 18.08 -2.24 -15.92
N GLU A 216 16.89 -1.94 -15.36
CA GLU A 216 16.44 -2.62 -14.16
C GLU A 216 16.15 -4.12 -14.39
N LEU A 217 15.71 -4.49 -15.61
CA LEU A 217 15.51 -5.89 -15.97
C LEU A 217 16.80 -6.70 -16.13
N GLU A 218 17.93 -6.05 -16.42
CA GLU A 218 19.25 -6.68 -16.51
C GLU A 218 19.87 -6.96 -15.13
N LYS A 219 19.36 -6.30 -14.08
CA LYS A 219 19.88 -6.46 -12.72
C LYS A 219 19.39 -7.75 -12.07
N ALA A 220 20.25 -8.43 -11.37
CA ALA A 220 19.87 -9.59 -10.54
C ALA A 220 18.83 -9.22 -9.46
N LEU A 221 18.90 -7.99 -8.94
CA LEU A 221 17.96 -7.40 -7.99
C LEU A 221 17.56 -6.01 -8.49
N PRO A 222 16.41 -5.89 -9.15
CA PRO A 222 15.88 -4.60 -9.60
C PRO A 222 15.63 -3.63 -8.45
N ASP A 223 15.85 -2.35 -8.69
CA ASP A 223 15.47 -1.31 -7.75
C ASP A 223 13.95 -1.12 -7.74
N THR A 224 13.33 -1.68 -6.72
CA THR A 224 11.87 -1.66 -6.55
C THR A 224 11.28 -0.26 -6.43
N PHE A 225 12.07 0.70 -5.92
CA PHE A 225 11.63 2.08 -5.85
C PHE A 225 11.61 2.73 -7.24
N LEU A 226 12.68 2.56 -8.02
CA LEU A 226 12.76 3.09 -9.38
C LEU A 226 11.66 2.49 -10.27
N VAL A 227 11.44 1.18 -10.20
CA VAL A 227 10.33 0.51 -10.91
C VAL A 227 8.97 1.05 -10.48
N ALA A 228 8.77 1.32 -9.18
CA ALA A 228 7.53 1.94 -8.71
C ALA A 228 7.37 3.38 -9.21
N GLN A 229 8.44 4.16 -9.32
CA GLN A 229 8.40 5.49 -9.93
C GLN A 229 8.03 5.41 -11.42
N ILE A 230 8.66 4.50 -12.18
CA ILE A 230 8.30 4.23 -13.58
C ILE A 230 6.81 3.89 -13.70
N GLY A 231 6.29 3.02 -12.84
CA GLY A 231 4.86 2.70 -12.81
C GLY A 231 3.95 3.92 -12.56
N ARG A 232 4.43 4.93 -11.84
CA ARG A 232 3.68 6.18 -11.59
C ARG A 232 3.75 7.14 -12.77
N THR A 233 4.82 7.11 -13.57
CA THR A 233 4.96 8.01 -14.72
C THR A 233 4.08 7.64 -15.90
N MET A 234 3.56 6.42 -15.98
CA MET A 234 2.83 5.91 -17.15
C MET A 234 1.78 6.89 -17.69
N ARG A 235 1.02 7.55 -16.82
CA ARG A 235 -0.02 8.51 -17.23
C ARG A 235 0.51 9.86 -17.74
N LEU A 236 1.80 10.13 -17.58
CA LEU A 236 2.45 11.37 -18.02
C LEU A 236 2.99 11.24 -19.45
N HIS A 237 3.04 10.03 -20.00
CA HIS A 237 3.48 9.75 -21.36
C HIS A 237 2.32 9.75 -22.35
N ASP A 238 2.64 9.76 -23.65
CA ASP A 238 1.70 9.49 -24.71
C ASP A 238 1.17 8.05 -24.65
N PRO A 239 0.01 7.74 -25.28
CA PRO A 239 -0.60 6.42 -25.18
C PRO A 239 0.30 5.26 -25.66
N ILE A 240 1.15 5.47 -26.68
CA ILE A 240 2.00 4.41 -27.22
C ILE A 240 3.10 4.08 -26.23
N THR A 241 3.81 5.08 -25.75
CA THR A 241 4.86 4.93 -24.74
C THR A 241 4.28 4.34 -23.43
N ALA A 242 3.10 4.79 -22.99
CA ALA A 242 2.43 4.25 -21.82
C ALA A 242 2.09 2.74 -21.99
N LEU A 243 1.66 2.33 -23.18
CA LEU A 243 1.38 0.92 -23.50
C LEU A 243 2.66 0.07 -23.49
N GLU A 244 3.76 0.58 -24.03
CA GLU A 244 5.05 -0.13 -24.03
C GLU A 244 5.57 -0.36 -22.62
N ILE A 245 5.52 0.68 -21.77
CA ILE A 245 5.88 0.56 -20.35
C ILE A 245 4.96 -0.46 -19.66
N ALA A 246 3.63 -0.35 -19.86
CA ALA A 246 2.66 -1.27 -19.29
C ALA A 246 2.89 -2.72 -19.73
N SER A 247 3.15 -2.95 -21.04
CA SER A 247 3.45 -4.27 -21.59
C SER A 247 4.70 -4.87 -20.96
N THR A 248 5.76 -4.08 -20.84
CA THR A 248 7.01 -4.52 -20.21
C THR A 248 6.81 -4.87 -18.72
N LEU A 249 6.07 -4.04 -17.97
CA LEU A 249 5.81 -4.27 -16.56
C LEU A 249 4.87 -5.45 -16.29
N LEU A 250 3.91 -5.73 -17.20
CA LEU A 250 2.93 -6.82 -17.06
C LEU A 250 3.40 -8.14 -17.68
N ASP A 251 4.55 -8.18 -18.37
CA ASP A 251 5.14 -9.44 -18.80
C ASP A 251 5.35 -10.39 -17.61
N GLY A 252 5.09 -11.68 -17.79
CA GLY A 252 5.07 -12.63 -16.67
C GLY A 252 6.38 -12.77 -15.93
N LYS A 253 7.51 -12.70 -16.62
CA LYS A 253 8.85 -12.76 -15.99
C LYS A 253 9.15 -11.46 -15.23
N ASN A 254 8.85 -10.32 -15.87
CA ASN A 254 9.09 -9.01 -15.33
C ASN A 254 8.19 -8.72 -14.15
N LEU A 255 6.91 -9.06 -14.21
CA LEU A 255 5.96 -8.86 -13.14
C LEU A 255 6.35 -9.66 -11.88
N HIS A 256 6.91 -10.87 -12.07
CA HIS A 256 7.47 -11.64 -10.96
C HIS A 256 8.72 -10.98 -10.36
N ALA A 257 9.63 -10.49 -11.19
CA ALA A 257 10.83 -9.76 -10.73
C ALA A 257 10.43 -8.48 -9.96
N PHE A 258 9.39 -7.78 -10.41
CA PHE A 258 8.90 -6.53 -9.82
C PHE A 258 7.75 -6.72 -8.82
N ARG A 259 7.56 -7.92 -8.28
CA ARG A 259 6.42 -8.26 -7.40
C ARG A 259 6.24 -7.33 -6.20
N SER A 260 7.30 -6.76 -5.66
CA SER A 260 7.24 -5.77 -4.58
C SER A 260 6.62 -4.43 -5.00
N SER A 261 6.67 -4.11 -6.30
CA SER A 261 6.04 -2.93 -6.90
C SER A 261 4.67 -3.21 -7.51
N PHE A 262 4.16 -4.45 -7.38
CA PHE A 262 2.90 -4.91 -8.00
C PHE A 262 1.73 -3.96 -7.75
N SER A 263 1.53 -3.53 -6.51
CA SER A 263 0.44 -2.62 -6.14
C SER A 263 0.53 -1.26 -6.84
N THR A 264 1.74 -0.76 -7.07
CA THR A 264 1.96 0.51 -7.76
C THR A 264 1.78 0.36 -9.27
N ILE A 265 2.27 -0.74 -9.85
CA ILE A 265 2.05 -1.09 -11.25
C ILE A 265 0.54 -1.17 -11.54
N MET A 266 -0.22 -1.95 -10.76
CA MET A 266 -1.66 -2.09 -10.96
C MET A 266 -2.42 -0.77 -10.78
N ARG A 267 -2.00 0.11 -9.85
CA ARG A 267 -2.59 1.46 -9.73
C ARG A 267 -2.33 2.30 -10.97
N GLY A 268 -1.12 2.26 -11.53
CA GLY A 268 -0.79 2.92 -12.77
C GLY A 268 -1.68 2.44 -13.92
N ILE A 269 -1.80 1.12 -14.08
CA ILE A 269 -2.68 0.49 -15.09
C ILE A 269 -4.14 0.89 -14.90
N ALA A 270 -4.66 0.88 -13.66
CA ALA A 270 -6.03 1.31 -13.37
C ALA A 270 -6.25 2.79 -13.74
N ASN A 271 -5.25 3.65 -13.53
CA ASN A 271 -5.33 5.05 -13.91
C ASN A 271 -5.36 5.23 -15.44
N LEU A 272 -4.55 4.47 -16.20
CA LEU A 272 -4.63 4.47 -17.67
C LEU A 272 -6.01 4.02 -18.17
N ARG A 273 -6.60 3.00 -17.52
CA ARG A 273 -7.95 2.52 -17.87
C ARG A 273 -9.06 3.50 -17.51
N ALA A 274 -8.86 4.36 -16.51
CA ALA A 274 -9.83 5.36 -16.08
C ALA A 274 -9.80 6.66 -16.90
N ASP A 275 -8.74 6.89 -17.67
CA ASP A 275 -8.48 8.16 -18.36
C ASP A 275 -8.77 8.01 -19.86
N GLU A 276 -9.72 8.79 -20.38
CA GLU A 276 -10.15 8.79 -21.77
C GLU A 276 -9.03 9.16 -22.76
N ARG A 277 -8.01 9.87 -22.33
CA ARG A 277 -6.83 10.16 -23.17
C ARG A 277 -6.13 8.89 -23.67
N PHE A 278 -6.30 7.78 -22.93
CA PHE A 278 -5.72 6.47 -23.23
C PHE A 278 -6.70 5.49 -23.88
N ALA A 279 -7.88 5.95 -24.32
CA ALA A 279 -8.93 5.07 -24.89
C ALA A 279 -8.40 4.19 -26.02
N LEU A 280 -7.47 4.71 -26.84
CA LEU A 280 -6.85 3.98 -27.95
C LEU A 280 -6.17 2.66 -27.51
N ILE A 281 -5.58 2.64 -26.32
CA ILE A 281 -4.81 1.49 -25.81
C ILE A 281 -5.59 0.62 -24.82
N HIS A 282 -6.83 0.98 -24.46
CA HIS A 282 -7.61 0.25 -23.45
C HIS A 282 -7.75 -1.24 -23.77
N ARG A 283 -8.00 -1.60 -25.05
CA ARG A 283 -8.09 -3.03 -25.46
C ARG A 283 -6.78 -3.78 -25.26
N SER A 284 -5.66 -3.16 -25.59
CA SER A 284 -4.34 -3.76 -25.41
C SER A 284 -4.02 -3.97 -23.94
N ILE A 285 -4.33 -2.99 -23.09
CA ILE A 285 -4.19 -3.11 -21.63
C ILE A 285 -5.08 -4.24 -21.09
N ASP A 286 -6.32 -4.35 -21.57
CA ASP A 286 -7.24 -5.41 -21.17
C ASP A 286 -6.67 -6.81 -21.52
N SER A 287 -6.09 -6.99 -22.70
CA SER A 287 -5.43 -8.25 -23.09
C SER A 287 -4.24 -8.59 -22.22
N LEU A 288 -3.44 -7.58 -21.82
CA LEU A 288 -2.33 -7.77 -20.88
C LEU A 288 -2.84 -8.18 -19.49
N LEU A 289 -3.92 -7.57 -19.01
CA LEU A 289 -4.53 -7.93 -17.73
C LEU A 289 -5.10 -9.35 -17.74
N ASP A 290 -5.72 -9.78 -18.84
CA ASP A 290 -6.29 -11.13 -18.99
C ASP A 290 -5.22 -12.23 -18.99
N ALA A 291 -3.97 -11.91 -19.34
CA ALA A 291 -2.84 -12.82 -19.26
C ALA A 291 -2.29 -13.00 -17.82
N VAL A 292 -2.50 -12.04 -16.92
CA VAL A 292 -1.94 -12.07 -15.54
C VAL A 292 -2.36 -13.34 -14.76
N PRO A 293 -3.63 -13.78 -14.73
CA PRO A 293 -4.00 -15.02 -14.04
C PRO A 293 -3.36 -16.27 -14.61
N VAL A 294 -2.92 -16.24 -15.87
CA VAL A 294 -2.28 -17.40 -16.55
C VAL A 294 -0.82 -17.51 -16.14
N HIS A 295 -0.04 -16.43 -16.27
CA HIS A 295 1.41 -16.49 -16.05
C HIS A 295 1.83 -16.09 -14.62
N SER A 296 1.00 -15.38 -13.87
CA SER A 296 1.34 -14.84 -12.52
C SER A 296 0.28 -15.16 -11.47
N ALA A 297 -0.43 -16.27 -11.60
CA ALA A 297 -1.47 -16.72 -10.66
C ALA A 297 -1.00 -16.74 -9.20
N HIS A 298 0.29 -17.04 -8.96
CA HIS A 298 0.88 -17.07 -7.63
C HIS A 298 0.86 -15.70 -6.92
N LEU A 299 0.97 -14.59 -7.66
CA LEU A 299 0.89 -13.24 -7.12
C LEU A 299 -0.53 -12.88 -6.68
N LEU A 300 -1.54 -13.45 -7.35
CA LEU A 300 -2.95 -13.23 -7.03
C LEU A 300 -3.44 -14.05 -5.82
N LYS A 301 -2.61 -14.96 -5.28
CA LYS A 301 -2.88 -15.62 -4.00
C LYS A 301 -2.64 -14.70 -2.80
N ILE A 302 -2.00 -13.55 -3.00
CA ILE A 302 -1.79 -12.53 -1.99
C ILE A 302 -2.96 -11.54 -2.08
N ASP A 303 -3.77 -11.43 -1.01
CA ASP A 303 -5.01 -10.63 -1.01
C ASP A 303 -4.82 -9.18 -1.43
N THR A 304 -3.75 -8.53 -0.98
CA THR A 304 -3.45 -7.14 -1.37
C THR A 304 -3.16 -7.01 -2.85
N SER A 305 -2.42 -7.94 -3.44
CA SER A 305 -2.15 -7.98 -4.88
C SER A 305 -3.43 -8.25 -5.66
N LEU A 306 -4.23 -9.21 -5.21
CA LEU A 306 -5.52 -9.54 -5.79
C LEU A 306 -6.45 -8.32 -5.82
N LEU A 307 -6.56 -7.56 -4.72
CA LEU A 307 -7.40 -6.37 -4.67
C LEU A 307 -6.94 -5.28 -5.65
N HIS A 308 -5.63 -5.10 -5.83
CA HIS A 308 -5.11 -4.17 -6.82
C HIS A 308 -5.36 -4.63 -8.25
N TYR A 309 -5.27 -5.93 -8.53
CA TYR A 309 -5.63 -6.49 -9.82
C TYR A 309 -7.13 -6.32 -10.11
N MET A 310 -8.01 -6.65 -9.16
CA MET A 310 -9.47 -6.49 -9.27
C MET A 310 -9.85 -5.04 -9.59
N ARG A 311 -9.13 -4.06 -9.03
CA ARG A 311 -9.34 -2.65 -9.37
C ARG A 311 -9.14 -2.36 -10.87
N CYS A 312 -8.26 -3.08 -11.54
CA CYS A 312 -8.05 -2.93 -12.98
C CYS A 312 -9.16 -3.59 -13.80
N LEU A 313 -9.76 -4.69 -13.31
CA LEU A 313 -10.78 -5.43 -14.04
C LEU A 313 -12.14 -4.69 -14.12
N ARG A 314 -12.43 -3.79 -13.21
CA ARG A 314 -13.74 -3.12 -13.10
C ARG A 314 -14.15 -2.30 -14.34
N PHE A 315 -13.20 -1.98 -15.24
CA PHE A 315 -13.45 -1.12 -16.40
C PHE A 315 -14.07 -1.83 -17.60
N SER A 316 -13.92 -3.15 -17.71
CA SER A 316 -14.48 -3.93 -18.80
C SER A 316 -14.79 -5.35 -18.37
N SER A 317 -15.89 -5.91 -18.90
CA SER A 317 -16.30 -7.28 -18.66
C SER A 317 -16.01 -8.15 -19.89
N THR A 318 -15.48 -9.35 -19.65
CA THR A 318 -15.46 -10.47 -20.60
C THR A 318 -16.06 -11.71 -19.91
N PRO A 319 -16.47 -12.73 -20.67
CA PRO A 319 -16.97 -13.97 -20.08
C PRO A 319 -15.98 -14.59 -19.09
N GLU A 320 -14.68 -14.56 -19.42
CA GLU A 320 -13.59 -15.09 -18.61
C GLU A 320 -13.44 -14.29 -17.30
N ARG A 321 -13.47 -12.96 -17.37
CA ARG A 321 -13.45 -12.08 -16.18
C ARG A 321 -14.67 -12.29 -15.30
N ALA A 322 -15.85 -12.39 -15.90
CA ALA A 322 -17.09 -12.63 -15.17
C ALA A 322 -17.03 -13.96 -14.41
N GLN A 323 -16.52 -15.03 -15.07
CA GLN A 323 -16.32 -16.32 -14.42
C GLN A 323 -15.26 -16.27 -13.32
N PHE A 324 -14.14 -15.58 -13.56
CA PHE A 324 -13.08 -15.39 -12.56
C PHE A 324 -13.62 -14.69 -11.32
N VAL A 325 -14.33 -13.57 -11.49
CA VAL A 325 -14.89 -12.78 -10.39
C VAL A 325 -15.94 -13.60 -9.62
N ARG A 326 -16.74 -14.41 -10.32
CA ARG A 326 -17.74 -15.28 -9.70
C ARG A 326 -17.08 -16.36 -8.84
N ASN A 327 -16.11 -17.07 -9.39
CA ASN A 327 -15.36 -18.09 -8.65
C ASN A 327 -14.68 -17.49 -7.42
N LEU A 328 -14.10 -16.31 -7.57
CA LEU A 328 -13.46 -15.59 -6.49
C LEU A 328 -14.43 -15.20 -5.37
N TYR A 329 -15.62 -14.71 -5.72
CA TYR A 329 -16.67 -14.37 -4.75
C TYR A 329 -17.13 -15.62 -3.97
N GLU A 330 -17.26 -16.76 -4.62
CA GLU A 330 -17.72 -18.02 -4.03
C GLU A 330 -16.68 -18.63 -3.09
N THR A 331 -15.39 -18.55 -3.46
CA THR A 331 -14.31 -19.20 -2.71
C THR A 331 -13.73 -18.34 -1.60
N SER A 332 -13.74 -17.01 -1.75
CA SER A 332 -13.16 -16.11 -0.76
C SER A 332 -14.00 -16.00 0.51
N GLN A 333 -13.34 -16.02 1.66
CA GLN A 333 -13.95 -15.74 2.97
C GLN A 333 -13.77 -14.26 3.39
N LEU A 334 -12.99 -13.48 2.63
CA LEU A 334 -12.69 -12.10 2.97
C LEU A 334 -13.71 -11.14 2.38
N ASP A 335 -14.36 -10.36 3.23
CA ASP A 335 -15.34 -9.34 2.82
C ASP A 335 -14.72 -8.27 1.90
N THR A 336 -13.43 -7.95 2.07
CA THR A 336 -12.71 -7.01 1.19
C THR A 336 -12.62 -7.53 -0.25
N VAL A 337 -12.39 -8.83 -0.44
CA VAL A 337 -12.36 -9.46 -1.76
C VAL A 337 -13.76 -9.55 -2.35
N ARG A 338 -14.76 -9.97 -1.55
CA ARG A 338 -16.17 -9.98 -1.98
C ARG A 338 -16.64 -8.60 -2.39
N ARG A 339 -16.24 -7.55 -1.67
CA ARG A 339 -16.51 -6.16 -2.05
C ARG A 339 -15.93 -5.82 -3.42
N ALA A 340 -14.69 -6.19 -3.71
CA ALA A 340 -14.09 -5.96 -5.01
C ALA A 340 -14.83 -6.68 -6.15
N CYS A 341 -15.36 -7.88 -5.90
CA CYS A 341 -16.21 -8.61 -6.85
C CYS A 341 -17.53 -7.86 -7.11
N VAL A 342 -18.20 -7.39 -6.06
CA VAL A 342 -19.45 -6.60 -6.18
C VAL A 342 -19.18 -5.29 -6.92
N ASP A 343 -18.04 -4.64 -6.68
CA ASP A 343 -17.64 -3.41 -7.40
C ASP A 343 -17.43 -3.69 -8.91
N CYS A 344 -16.85 -4.83 -9.29
CA CYS A 344 -16.75 -5.23 -10.68
C CYS A 344 -18.14 -5.42 -11.31
N TRP A 345 -19.00 -6.22 -10.72
CA TRP A 345 -20.36 -6.47 -11.23
C TRP A 345 -21.18 -5.17 -11.36
N ARG A 346 -21.06 -4.28 -10.38
CA ARG A 346 -21.69 -2.98 -10.40
C ARG A 346 -21.20 -2.12 -11.57
N ASN A 347 -19.89 -1.99 -11.76
CA ASN A 347 -19.32 -1.18 -12.84
C ASN A 347 -19.63 -1.76 -14.23
N TRP A 348 -19.67 -3.08 -14.35
CA TRP A 348 -20.04 -3.77 -15.59
C TRP A 348 -21.56 -3.75 -15.87
N SER A 349 -22.38 -3.33 -14.91
CA SER A 349 -23.83 -3.50 -14.95
C SER A 349 -24.22 -4.97 -15.21
N ASP A 350 -23.48 -5.90 -14.60
CA ASP A 350 -23.65 -7.34 -14.81
C ASP A 350 -24.91 -7.86 -14.12
N ARG A 351 -25.95 -8.09 -14.93
CA ARG A 351 -27.22 -8.64 -14.46
C ARG A 351 -27.12 -10.05 -13.92
N ALA A 352 -26.20 -10.87 -14.44
CA ALA A 352 -26.00 -12.23 -13.94
C ALA A 352 -25.43 -12.22 -12.51
N GLY A 353 -24.41 -11.38 -12.25
CA GLY A 353 -23.87 -11.14 -10.91
C GLY A 353 -24.88 -10.52 -9.97
N PHE A 354 -25.65 -9.55 -10.46
CA PHE A 354 -26.74 -8.92 -9.69
C PHE A 354 -27.80 -9.95 -9.23
N ASN A 355 -28.33 -10.77 -10.14
CA ASN A 355 -29.32 -11.80 -9.83
C ASN A 355 -28.75 -12.89 -8.92
N TYR A 356 -27.47 -13.23 -9.10
CA TYR A 356 -26.77 -14.15 -8.22
C TYR A 356 -26.76 -13.66 -6.77
N LEU A 357 -26.45 -12.39 -6.52
CA LEU A 357 -26.47 -11.80 -5.18
C LEU A 357 -27.89 -11.67 -4.63
N ARG A 358 -28.84 -11.22 -5.45
CA ARG A 358 -30.25 -11.14 -5.08
C ARG A 358 -30.79 -12.46 -4.52
N ASN A 359 -30.51 -13.55 -5.22
CA ASN A 359 -30.98 -14.89 -4.84
C ASN A 359 -30.31 -15.44 -3.57
N ARG A 360 -29.18 -14.86 -3.14
CA ARG A 360 -28.41 -15.25 -1.96
C ARG A 360 -28.44 -14.22 -0.83
N TRP A 361 -29.35 -13.27 -0.89
CA TRP A 361 -29.46 -12.20 0.11
C TRP A 361 -29.37 -12.70 1.54
N HIS A 362 -30.16 -13.74 1.88
CA HIS A 362 -30.19 -14.31 3.25
C HIS A 362 -28.96 -15.12 3.64
N GLN A 363 -28.10 -15.45 2.68
CA GLN A 363 -26.86 -16.19 2.91
C GLN A 363 -25.64 -15.25 3.08
N MET A 364 -25.82 -13.98 2.76
CA MET A 364 -24.74 -12.99 2.86
C MET A 364 -24.55 -12.53 4.31
N THR A 365 -23.28 -12.18 4.64
CA THR A 365 -22.99 -11.41 5.86
C THR A 365 -23.69 -10.06 5.82
N ALA A 366 -23.88 -9.41 6.98
CA ALA A 366 -24.44 -8.07 7.04
C ALA A 366 -23.67 -7.06 6.17
N GLU A 367 -22.35 -7.23 6.09
CA GLU A 367 -21.49 -6.44 5.21
C GLU A 367 -21.78 -6.72 3.73
N GLY A 368 -21.89 -7.99 3.35
CA GLY A 368 -22.25 -8.39 1.99
C GLY A 368 -23.61 -7.86 1.56
N GLN A 369 -24.62 -7.96 2.43
CA GLN A 369 -25.95 -7.39 2.18
C GLN A 369 -25.89 -5.90 1.94
N ARG A 370 -25.13 -5.17 2.76
CA ARG A 370 -24.96 -3.73 2.63
C ARG A 370 -24.27 -3.33 1.34
N LEU A 371 -23.21 -4.03 0.96
CA LEU A 371 -22.50 -3.77 -0.30
C LEU A 371 -23.41 -4.00 -1.52
N PHE A 372 -24.19 -5.10 -1.49
CA PHE A 372 -25.16 -5.37 -2.53
C PHE A 372 -26.25 -4.29 -2.55
N TRP A 373 -26.78 -3.90 -1.39
CA TRP A 373 -27.76 -2.81 -1.28
C TRP A 373 -27.25 -1.53 -1.97
N LEU A 374 -26.03 -1.11 -1.68
CA LEU A 374 -25.41 0.05 -2.32
C LEU A 374 -25.24 -0.14 -3.83
N ALA A 375 -24.84 -1.33 -4.27
CA ALA A 375 -24.69 -1.64 -5.69
C ALA A 375 -26.04 -1.56 -6.45
N THR A 376 -27.18 -1.87 -5.79
CA THR A 376 -28.51 -1.84 -6.45
C THR A 376 -28.85 -0.47 -7.04
N TYR A 377 -28.28 0.62 -6.51
CA TYR A 377 -28.56 1.96 -7.05
C TYR A 377 -28.06 2.16 -8.49
N LYS A 378 -27.11 1.36 -8.95
CA LYS A 378 -26.63 1.40 -10.34
C LYS A 378 -27.52 0.62 -11.32
N PHE A 379 -28.48 -0.19 -10.81
CA PHE A 379 -29.31 -1.07 -11.63
C PHE A 379 -30.72 -0.54 -11.87
N GLY A 380 -30.94 0.78 -11.73
CA GLY A 380 -32.24 1.43 -12.05
C GLY A 380 -33.44 0.75 -11.41
N ASP A 381 -34.46 0.46 -12.20
CA ASP A 381 -35.75 -0.12 -11.75
C ASP A 381 -35.58 -1.52 -11.13
N GLU A 382 -34.65 -2.35 -11.67
CA GLU A 382 -34.36 -3.67 -11.10
C GLU A 382 -33.77 -3.55 -9.70
N GLY A 383 -32.89 -2.58 -9.51
CA GLY A 383 -32.29 -2.27 -8.20
C GLY A 383 -33.34 -1.71 -7.23
N GLU A 384 -34.24 -0.85 -7.70
CA GLU A 384 -35.34 -0.36 -6.88
C GLU A 384 -36.29 -1.48 -6.44
N ALA A 385 -36.64 -2.39 -7.33
CA ALA A 385 -37.45 -3.56 -6.98
C ALA A 385 -36.79 -4.42 -5.88
N VAL A 386 -35.47 -4.59 -5.93
CA VAL A 386 -34.70 -5.30 -4.87
C VAL A 386 -34.77 -4.52 -3.56
N ARG A 387 -34.54 -3.20 -3.57
CA ARG A 387 -34.61 -2.38 -2.36
C ARG A 387 -36.01 -2.42 -1.74
N ARG A 388 -37.08 -2.39 -2.54
CA ARG A 388 -38.46 -2.57 -2.04
C ARG A 388 -38.64 -3.96 -1.43
N GLN A 389 -38.15 -5.01 -2.08
CA GLN A 389 -38.27 -6.40 -1.62
C GLN A 389 -37.62 -6.61 -0.24
N PHE A 390 -36.43 -6.05 -0.02
CA PHE A 390 -35.66 -6.28 1.20
C PHE A 390 -35.75 -5.12 2.22
N ARG A 391 -36.61 -4.12 2.00
CA ARG A 391 -36.71 -2.94 2.84
C ARG A 391 -36.91 -3.25 4.32
N HIS A 392 -37.72 -4.25 4.63
CA HIS A 392 -38.02 -4.63 6.02
C HIS A 392 -36.92 -5.46 6.67
N ALA A 393 -36.01 -6.01 5.87
CA ALA A 393 -34.86 -6.79 6.34
C ALA A 393 -33.57 -5.94 6.47
N THR A 394 -33.63 -4.65 6.10
CA THR A 394 -32.48 -3.77 6.12
C THR A 394 -32.55 -2.77 7.28
N PRO A 395 -31.42 -2.50 7.96
CA PRO A 395 -31.37 -1.44 8.97
C PRO A 395 -31.78 -0.07 8.38
N GLN A 396 -32.56 0.71 9.12
CA GLN A 396 -32.95 2.06 8.70
C GLN A 396 -31.76 2.97 8.37
N ALA A 397 -30.59 2.72 8.99
CA ALA A 397 -29.36 3.44 8.71
C ALA A 397 -28.85 3.30 7.27
N TRP A 398 -29.34 2.30 6.52
CA TRP A 398 -28.98 2.11 5.10
C TRP A 398 -29.84 2.92 4.15
N ALA A 399 -31.04 3.31 4.58
CA ALA A 399 -31.92 4.19 3.83
C ALA A 399 -31.43 5.64 3.96
N LEU A 400 -30.51 6.05 3.08
CA LEU A 400 -29.94 7.41 3.09
C LEU A 400 -30.81 8.47 2.37
N GLY A 401 -32.04 8.18 2.10
CA GLY A 401 -32.86 9.09 1.30
C GLY A 401 -32.45 9.15 -0.17
N VAL A 402 -31.68 8.16 -0.65
CA VAL A 402 -31.25 8.04 -2.06
C VAL A 402 -32.44 7.64 -2.97
N GLU A 403 -33.56 7.23 -2.37
CA GLU A 403 -34.84 6.97 -3.05
C GLU A 403 -35.65 8.25 -3.27
N VAL A 404 -35.19 9.38 -2.72
CA VAL A 404 -35.73 10.73 -2.91
C VAL A 404 -34.60 11.63 -3.42
N PRO A 405 -34.91 12.81 -3.99
CA PRO A 405 -33.85 13.74 -4.43
C PRO A 405 -32.81 13.94 -3.35
N PHE A 406 -31.56 13.76 -3.72
CA PHE A 406 -30.43 13.84 -2.79
C PHE A 406 -30.30 15.26 -2.24
N ASP A 407 -30.46 15.42 -0.93
CA ASP A 407 -30.25 16.68 -0.23
C ASP A 407 -28.84 16.67 0.33
N GLU A 408 -27.93 17.43 -0.27
CA GLU A 408 -26.52 17.42 0.07
C GLU A 408 -26.25 17.71 1.55
N ALA A 409 -26.97 18.63 2.16
CA ALA A 409 -26.79 18.99 3.56
C ALA A 409 -27.23 17.87 4.52
N LYS A 410 -28.43 17.32 4.28
CA LYS A 410 -29.00 16.24 5.10
C LYS A 410 -28.28 14.92 4.91
N ASP A 411 -27.90 14.62 3.68
CA ASP A 411 -27.26 13.34 3.37
C ASP A 411 -25.79 13.33 3.77
N LYS A 412 -25.09 14.48 3.72
CA LYS A 412 -23.76 14.63 4.35
C LYS A 412 -23.80 14.39 5.86
N GLU A 413 -24.83 14.85 6.56
CA GLU A 413 -24.96 14.60 7.98
C GLU A 413 -25.23 13.12 8.29
N LYS A 414 -26.07 12.46 7.50
CA LYS A 414 -26.31 11.01 7.59
C LYS A 414 -25.02 10.22 7.34
N LEU A 415 -24.24 10.59 6.33
CA LEU A 415 -22.94 9.99 6.05
C LEU A 415 -21.94 10.18 7.20
N ARG A 416 -21.90 11.36 7.83
CA ARG A 416 -21.07 11.62 9.01
C ARG A 416 -21.48 10.77 10.22
N LYS A 417 -22.75 10.64 10.49
CA LYS A 417 -23.28 9.76 11.56
C LYS A 417 -22.91 8.31 11.29
N HIS A 418 -23.00 7.90 10.04
CA HIS A 418 -22.65 6.57 9.60
C HIS A 418 -21.15 6.26 9.74
N ARG A 419 -20.26 7.22 9.43
CA ARG A 419 -18.82 7.11 9.68
C ARG A 419 -18.46 6.91 11.14
N ARG A 420 -19.23 7.48 12.06
CA ARG A 420 -19.05 7.35 13.51
C ARG A 420 -19.66 6.07 14.09
N GLY A 421 -20.39 5.32 13.28
CA GLY A 421 -21.06 4.09 13.68
C GLY A 421 -20.11 2.89 13.73
N SER A 422 -20.70 1.71 13.93
CA SER A 422 -19.98 0.44 14.12
C SER A 422 -19.19 -0.06 12.92
N GLU A 423 -19.31 0.55 11.74
CA GLU A 423 -18.72 0.08 10.50
C GLU A 423 -18.03 1.18 9.67
N PRO A 424 -17.00 1.87 10.24
CA PRO A 424 -16.33 3.00 9.58
C PRO A 424 -15.61 2.62 8.28
N ARG A 425 -15.24 1.33 8.10
CA ARG A 425 -14.54 0.84 6.90
C ARG A 425 -15.34 0.95 5.61
N PHE A 426 -16.67 0.98 5.69
CA PHE A 426 -17.54 1.12 4.52
C PHE A 426 -17.92 2.56 4.20
N ALA A 427 -17.63 3.51 5.06
CA ALA A 427 -18.04 4.89 4.90
C ALA A 427 -17.56 5.51 3.58
N ALA A 428 -16.30 5.27 3.19
CA ALA A 428 -15.76 5.80 1.94
C ALA A 428 -16.43 5.22 0.69
N VAL A 429 -16.69 3.90 0.68
CA VAL A 429 -17.42 3.24 -0.42
C VAL A 429 -18.82 3.80 -0.53
N TYR A 430 -19.48 3.96 0.60
CA TYR A 430 -20.84 4.47 0.69
C TYR A 430 -20.95 5.93 0.18
N GLU A 431 -20.02 6.80 0.56
CA GLU A 431 -19.94 8.18 0.04
C GLU A 431 -19.78 8.22 -1.48
N THR A 432 -18.87 7.40 -1.99
CA THR A 432 -18.61 7.36 -3.43
C THR A 432 -19.84 6.93 -4.20
N TRP A 433 -20.45 5.81 -3.80
CA TRP A 433 -21.63 5.27 -4.49
C TRP A 433 -22.88 6.16 -4.35
N ALA A 434 -23.05 6.81 -3.20
CA ALA A 434 -24.14 7.78 -3.03
C ALA A 434 -23.95 9.03 -3.91
N LYS A 435 -22.72 9.49 -4.13
CA LYS A 435 -22.44 10.59 -5.06
C LYS A 435 -22.73 10.22 -6.51
N GLU A 436 -22.35 9.00 -6.92
CA GLU A 436 -22.63 8.50 -8.28
C GLU A 436 -24.14 8.42 -8.55
N VAL A 437 -24.94 7.93 -7.59
CA VAL A 437 -26.39 7.91 -7.70
C VAL A 437 -26.98 9.32 -7.87
N LYS A 438 -26.40 10.32 -7.16
CA LYS A 438 -26.83 11.72 -7.30
C LYS A 438 -26.50 12.30 -8.67
N SER A 439 -25.34 11.97 -9.23
CA SER A 439 -24.90 12.49 -10.54
C SER A 439 -25.68 11.87 -11.71
N GLY A 440 -26.42 10.79 -11.48
CA GLY A 440 -27.15 10.08 -12.53
C GLY A 440 -26.25 9.19 -13.40
N ASP A 441 -25.00 9.00 -12.98
CA ASP A 441 -23.98 8.16 -13.65
C ASP A 441 -24.09 6.68 -13.25
#